data_a1fbc626ef01de195bebd82ca2410b9d
#
_entry.id   a1fbc626ef01de195bebd82ca2410b9d
#
_cell.length_a   1.000
_cell.length_b   1.000
_cell.length_c   1.000
_cell.angle_alpha   90.00
_cell.angle_beta   90.00
_cell.angle_gamma   90.00
#
_symmetry.space_group_name_H-M   'P 1'
#
loop_
_entity.id
_entity.type
_entity.pdbx_description
1 polymer ?
#
loop_
_entity_poly.entity_id
_entity_poly.type
_entity_poly.pdbx_seq_one_letter_code
_entity_poly.pdbx_strand_id
1 'polypeptide(L)'
;MRFDVAIVALKLTTKRTPLASARIALDLMDEGVIDAATALERTAELQEEDLGTLRLASQDTPGTQVEPLGQGIPASPGVVSGEIALDGQRAAARAGVGTSVVLVRQDAQTSDISALELALGLLTQRGARTAHAAVVARQLGKVCLVGCESLRIDLSARTVQIETMLLHEGDVITLDGNEGAVYSGAVAAVMVPDEVLLERLQALRTSQAVAPAHRKHGK
;
A
#
# COMPACT_ATOMS: atom_id res chain seq x y z
N MET A 1 42.20 -3.36 -13.25
CA MET A 1 41.64 -2.53 -12.18
C MET A 1 40.25 -3.09 -11.89
N ARG A 2 40.11 -4.01 -10.91
CA ARG A 2 38.86 -4.61 -10.54
C ARG A 2 38.20 -3.67 -9.56
N PHE A 3 37.02 -3.16 -9.92
CA PHE A 3 36.15 -2.49 -8.97
C PHE A 3 35.46 -3.59 -8.14
N ASP A 4 35.92 -3.79 -6.91
CA ASP A 4 35.15 -4.47 -5.88
C ASP A 4 33.94 -3.57 -5.56
N VAL A 5 32.82 -3.90 -6.17
CA VAL A 5 31.54 -3.39 -5.73
C VAL A 5 31.24 -4.12 -4.43
N ALA A 6 31.69 -3.54 -3.31
CA ALA A 6 31.18 -3.91 -2.01
C ALA A 6 29.67 -3.67 -2.05
N ILE A 7 28.90 -4.72 -2.24
CA ILE A 7 27.46 -4.72 -2.03
C ILE A 7 27.28 -4.43 -0.55
N VAL A 8 27.22 -3.15 -0.23
CA VAL A 8 26.71 -2.70 1.06
C VAL A 8 25.32 -3.28 1.14
N ALA A 9 25.19 -4.37 1.89
CA ALA A 9 23.91 -4.89 2.32
C ALA A 9 23.27 -3.79 3.18
N LEU A 10 22.68 -2.80 2.51
CA LEU A 10 21.82 -1.83 3.15
C LEU A 10 20.67 -2.68 3.72
N LYS A 11 20.75 -3.01 5.01
CA LYS A 11 19.60 -3.40 5.81
C LYS A 11 18.69 -2.17 5.90
N LEU A 12 18.07 -1.86 4.76
CA LEU A 12 16.93 -0.98 4.73
C LEU A 12 15.80 -1.73 5.46
N THR A 13 15.65 -1.45 6.73
CA THR A 13 14.51 -1.86 7.56
C THR A 13 13.24 -1.09 7.16
N THR A 14 13.09 -0.75 5.90
CA THR A 14 11.81 -0.37 5.33
C THR A 14 10.98 -1.63 5.24
N LYS A 15 9.86 -1.68 5.95
CA LYS A 15 8.86 -2.73 5.81
C LYS A 15 8.38 -2.74 4.36
N ARG A 16 9.02 -3.55 3.53
CA ARG A 16 8.56 -3.81 2.15
C ARG A 16 7.31 -4.65 2.24
N THR A 17 6.36 -4.43 1.33
CA THR A 17 5.23 -5.34 1.21
C THR A 17 5.74 -6.71 0.76
N PRO A 18 5.08 -7.83 1.15
CA PRO A 18 5.43 -9.17 0.69
C PRO A 18 5.57 -9.25 -0.84
N LEU A 19 4.61 -8.67 -1.57
CA LEU A 19 4.62 -8.57 -3.02
C LEU A 19 5.90 -7.90 -3.57
N ALA A 20 6.30 -6.75 -3.01
CA ALA A 20 7.52 -6.05 -3.42
C ALA A 20 8.78 -6.86 -3.10
N SER A 21 8.80 -7.54 -1.96
CA SER A 21 9.93 -8.39 -1.54
C SER A 21 10.13 -9.58 -2.48
N ALA A 22 9.04 -10.25 -2.85
CA ALA A 22 9.06 -11.36 -3.81
C ALA A 22 9.53 -10.91 -5.18
N ARG A 23 8.94 -9.81 -5.70
CA ARG A 23 9.30 -9.28 -7.03
C ARG A 23 10.77 -8.90 -7.10
N ILE A 24 11.29 -8.15 -6.12
CA ILE A 24 12.69 -7.74 -6.08
C ILE A 24 13.63 -8.96 -6.01
N ALA A 25 13.31 -9.98 -5.21
CA ALA A 25 14.15 -11.16 -5.11
C ALA A 25 14.22 -11.94 -6.43
N LEU A 26 13.08 -12.10 -7.11
CA LEU A 26 13.03 -12.80 -8.40
C LEU A 26 13.67 -11.98 -9.53
N ASP A 27 13.48 -10.67 -9.57
CA ASP A 27 14.09 -9.81 -10.58
C ASP A 27 15.62 -9.77 -10.43
N LEU A 28 16.15 -9.66 -9.20
CA LEU A 28 17.59 -9.73 -8.95
C LEU A 28 18.20 -11.10 -9.31
N MET A 29 17.42 -12.16 -9.18
CA MET A 29 17.84 -13.50 -9.61
C MET A 29 17.90 -13.58 -11.13
N ASP A 30 16.90 -13.10 -11.84
CA ASP A 30 16.86 -13.10 -13.30
C ASP A 30 17.96 -12.23 -13.91
N GLU A 31 18.31 -11.13 -13.25
CA GLU A 31 19.45 -10.27 -13.60
C GLU A 31 20.82 -10.89 -13.25
N GLY A 32 20.84 -12.03 -12.58
CA GLY A 32 22.08 -12.71 -12.15
C GLY A 32 22.84 -12.01 -11.02
N VAL A 33 22.17 -11.07 -10.30
CA VAL A 33 22.77 -10.34 -9.16
C VAL A 33 22.80 -11.21 -7.91
N ILE A 34 21.79 -12.09 -7.74
CA ILE A 34 21.75 -13.10 -6.68
C ILE A 34 21.50 -14.48 -7.29
N ASP A 35 21.89 -15.52 -6.59
CA ASP A 35 21.60 -16.89 -7.00
C ASP A 35 20.21 -17.35 -6.52
N ALA A 36 19.74 -18.47 -7.05
CA ALA A 36 18.45 -19.05 -6.73
C ALA A 36 18.32 -19.41 -5.23
N ALA A 37 19.41 -19.82 -4.58
CA ALA A 37 19.39 -20.13 -3.15
C ALA A 37 19.12 -18.89 -2.30
N THR A 38 19.78 -17.78 -2.63
CA THR A 38 19.57 -16.48 -1.99
C THR A 38 18.15 -15.92 -2.25
N ALA A 39 17.64 -16.12 -3.46
CA ALA A 39 16.26 -15.70 -3.78
C ALA A 39 15.23 -16.50 -2.96
N LEU A 40 15.43 -17.81 -2.80
CA LEU A 40 14.60 -18.66 -1.94
C LEU A 40 14.65 -18.24 -0.47
N GLU A 41 15.84 -17.98 0.07
CA GLU A 41 15.99 -17.53 1.45
C GLU A 41 15.22 -16.22 1.69
N ARG A 42 15.30 -15.27 0.76
CA ARG A 42 14.61 -13.98 0.86
C ARG A 42 13.08 -14.08 0.73
N THR A 43 12.59 -15.17 0.14
CA THR A 43 11.15 -15.40 -0.08
C THR A 43 10.58 -16.52 0.78
N ALA A 44 11.39 -17.11 1.68
CA ALA A 44 11.00 -18.27 2.47
C ALA A 44 9.78 -18.04 3.37
N GLU A 45 9.68 -16.86 3.97
CA GLU A 45 8.61 -16.50 4.90
C GLU A 45 7.35 -15.92 4.20
N LEU A 46 7.40 -15.73 2.87
CA LEU A 46 6.28 -15.15 2.13
C LEU A 46 5.20 -16.20 1.86
N GLN A 47 3.97 -15.87 2.24
CA GLN A 47 2.80 -16.68 1.92
C GLN A 47 2.24 -16.28 0.55
N GLU A 48 1.67 -17.23 -0.17
CA GLU A 48 1.08 -16.98 -1.50
C GLU A 48 -0.10 -16.01 -1.42
N GLU A 49 -0.85 -16.05 -0.31
CA GLU A 49 -1.97 -15.17 -0.03
C GLU A 49 -1.57 -13.70 0.13
N ASP A 50 -0.30 -13.44 0.48
CA ASP A 50 0.23 -12.08 0.63
C ASP A 50 0.75 -11.50 -0.70
N LEU A 51 0.82 -12.33 -1.76
CA LEU A 51 1.36 -11.96 -3.06
C LEU A 51 0.27 -11.50 -4.01
N GLY A 52 -0.42 -10.45 -3.62
CA GLY A 52 -1.49 -9.87 -4.41
C GLY A 52 -1.65 -8.37 -4.17
N THR A 53 -2.60 -7.79 -4.86
CA THR A 53 -3.01 -6.41 -4.71
C THR A 53 -4.45 -6.37 -4.19
N LEU A 54 -4.69 -5.59 -3.13
CA LEU A 54 -6.04 -5.38 -2.65
C LEU A 54 -6.80 -4.50 -3.64
N ARG A 55 -7.93 -4.98 -4.17
CA ARG A 55 -8.80 -4.28 -5.12
C ARG A 55 -10.23 -4.26 -4.63
N LEU A 56 -11.02 -3.32 -5.11
CA LEU A 56 -12.45 -3.29 -4.80
C LEU A 56 -13.17 -4.49 -5.41
N ALA A 57 -13.97 -5.18 -4.60
CA ALA A 57 -14.74 -6.35 -5.02
C ALA A 57 -15.82 -6.03 -6.06
N SER A 58 -16.27 -4.79 -6.10
CA SER A 58 -17.40 -4.35 -6.93
C SER A 58 -17.05 -4.13 -8.41
N GLN A 59 -15.78 -4.11 -8.78
CA GLN A 59 -15.39 -3.89 -10.18
C GLN A 59 -15.62 -5.11 -11.07
N ASP A 60 -15.67 -6.31 -10.48
CA ASP A 60 -15.81 -7.57 -11.23
C ASP A 60 -17.23 -8.17 -11.17
N THR A 61 -18.17 -7.57 -10.40
CA THR A 61 -19.53 -8.10 -10.26
C THR A 61 -20.54 -7.22 -10.99
N PRO A 62 -21.20 -7.71 -12.07
CA PRO A 62 -22.23 -6.95 -12.77
C PRO A 62 -23.39 -6.58 -11.82
N GLY A 63 -23.70 -5.29 -11.74
CA GLY A 63 -24.82 -4.76 -10.93
C GLY A 63 -24.44 -4.18 -9.56
N THR A 64 -23.16 -4.20 -9.17
CA THR A 64 -22.66 -3.63 -7.92
C THR A 64 -21.65 -2.49 -8.16
N GLN A 65 -21.78 -1.79 -9.28
CA GLN A 65 -20.90 -0.63 -9.53
C GLN A 65 -21.20 0.46 -8.50
N VAL A 66 -20.26 0.68 -7.59
CA VAL A 66 -20.27 1.84 -6.70
C VAL A 66 -19.60 2.98 -7.45
N GLU A 67 -20.34 4.07 -7.69
CA GLU A 67 -19.76 5.25 -8.33
C GLU A 67 -18.80 5.97 -7.35
N PRO A 68 -17.62 6.38 -7.82
CA PRO A 68 -16.71 7.16 -6.99
C PRO A 68 -17.29 8.55 -6.70
N LEU A 69 -17.12 9.02 -5.46
CA LEU A 69 -17.46 10.38 -5.06
C LEU A 69 -16.54 11.43 -5.69
N GLY A 70 -15.31 11.05 -5.97
CA GLY A 70 -14.31 11.93 -6.54
C GLY A 70 -13.00 11.19 -6.82
N GLN A 71 -12.07 11.91 -7.44
CA GLN A 71 -10.77 11.36 -7.80
C GLN A 71 -9.62 12.19 -7.27
N GLY A 72 -8.53 11.53 -6.91
CA GLY A 72 -7.25 12.11 -6.56
C GLY A 72 -6.13 11.42 -7.32
N ILE A 73 -4.91 11.90 -7.14
CA ILE A 73 -3.71 11.32 -7.74
C ILE A 73 -3.22 10.19 -6.81
N PRO A 74 -3.11 8.94 -7.30
CA PRO A 74 -2.56 7.85 -6.53
C PRO A 74 -1.11 8.13 -6.11
N ALA A 75 -0.84 8.23 -4.82
CA ALA A 75 0.51 8.42 -4.28
C ALA A 75 1.05 7.17 -3.59
N SER A 76 0.16 6.32 -3.05
CA SER A 76 0.49 5.01 -2.50
C SER A 76 -0.67 4.04 -2.75
N PRO A 77 -0.41 2.82 -3.24
CA PRO A 77 -1.43 1.88 -3.65
C PRO A 77 -2.15 1.21 -2.47
N GLY A 78 -3.22 0.48 -2.78
CA GLY A 78 -4.03 -0.31 -1.86
C GLY A 78 -5.46 0.21 -1.75
N VAL A 79 -6.29 -0.49 -0.99
CA VAL A 79 -7.66 -0.09 -0.68
C VAL A 79 -7.84 -0.09 0.82
N VAL A 80 -8.39 1.00 1.37
CA VAL A 80 -8.71 1.11 2.79
C VAL A 80 -10.03 1.83 3.01
N SER A 81 -10.79 1.37 4.00
CA SER A 81 -11.98 2.04 4.49
C SER A 81 -11.74 2.52 5.92
N GLY A 82 -12.23 3.72 6.24
CA GLY A 82 -12.09 4.25 7.59
C GLY A 82 -12.91 5.52 7.80
N GLU A 83 -13.07 5.90 9.07
CA GLU A 83 -13.73 7.13 9.46
C GLU A 83 -12.90 8.35 9.09
N ILE A 84 -13.54 9.37 8.60
CA ILE A 84 -12.93 10.68 8.33
C ILE A 84 -12.44 11.31 9.63
N ALA A 85 -11.15 11.67 9.68
CA ALA A 85 -10.59 12.53 10.70
C ALA A 85 -9.96 13.76 10.05
N LEU A 86 -10.31 14.94 10.55
CA LEU A 86 -9.90 16.22 9.96
C LEU A 86 -8.65 16.81 10.64
N ASP A 87 -8.20 16.20 11.72
CA ASP A 87 -6.97 16.58 12.43
C ASP A 87 -6.32 15.37 13.12
N GLY A 88 -5.06 15.56 13.53
CA GLY A 88 -4.27 14.53 14.17
C GLY A 88 -4.80 14.10 15.54
N GLN A 89 -5.40 15.00 16.30
CA GLN A 89 -5.95 14.68 17.63
C GLN A 89 -7.14 13.73 17.49
N ARG A 90 -8.02 14.01 16.55
CA ARG A 90 -9.19 13.17 16.26
C ARG A 90 -8.76 11.81 15.72
N ALA A 91 -7.80 11.80 14.78
CA ALA A 91 -7.24 10.56 14.25
C ALA A 91 -6.68 9.67 15.37
N ALA A 92 -5.88 10.24 16.27
CA ALA A 92 -5.29 9.51 17.39
C ALA A 92 -6.37 9.00 18.37
N ALA A 93 -7.37 9.81 18.70
CA ALA A 93 -8.45 9.42 19.60
C ALA A 93 -9.28 8.25 19.05
N ARG A 94 -9.60 8.25 17.75
CA ARG A 94 -10.37 7.18 17.11
C ARG A 94 -9.54 5.92 16.91
N ALA A 95 -8.31 6.05 16.43
CA ALA A 95 -7.41 4.91 16.29
C ALA A 95 -7.10 4.26 17.65
N GLY A 96 -6.99 5.03 18.73
CA GLY A 96 -6.76 4.53 20.08
C GLY A 96 -7.86 3.63 20.63
N VAL A 97 -9.07 3.73 20.10
CA VAL A 97 -10.18 2.83 20.44
C VAL A 97 -10.40 1.72 19.39
N GLY A 98 -9.43 1.53 18.48
CA GLY A 98 -9.45 0.46 17.47
C GLY A 98 -10.27 0.79 16.21
N THR A 99 -10.66 2.04 16.01
CA THR A 99 -11.39 2.44 14.80
C THR A 99 -10.42 2.67 13.65
N SER A 100 -10.75 2.16 12.47
CA SER A 100 -10.03 2.46 11.22
C SER A 100 -10.24 3.92 10.84
N VAL A 101 -9.17 4.66 10.56
CA VAL A 101 -9.22 6.10 10.30
C VAL A 101 -8.58 6.44 8.96
N VAL A 102 -9.22 7.33 8.22
CA VAL A 102 -8.66 8.03 7.07
C VAL A 102 -8.46 9.49 7.43
N LEU A 103 -7.21 9.96 7.38
CA LEU A 103 -6.87 11.36 7.61
C LEU A 103 -7.21 12.17 6.35
N VAL A 104 -8.04 13.22 6.51
CA VAL A 104 -8.47 14.07 5.40
C VAL A 104 -7.97 15.49 5.65
N ARG A 105 -7.16 16.02 4.73
CA ARG A 105 -6.51 17.31 4.90
C ARG A 105 -6.67 18.19 3.65
N GLN A 106 -6.65 19.50 3.84
CA GLN A 106 -6.56 20.43 2.71
C GLN A 106 -5.18 20.33 2.05
N ASP A 107 -4.15 20.33 2.87
CA ASP A 107 -2.77 20.11 2.51
C ASP A 107 -2.09 19.37 3.68
N ALA A 108 -1.33 18.34 3.41
CA ALA A 108 -0.69 17.55 4.46
C ALA A 108 0.62 18.20 4.89
N GLN A 109 0.74 18.44 6.19
CA GLN A 109 1.89 19.07 6.83
C GLN A 109 2.77 18.05 7.55
N THR A 110 4.00 18.46 7.87
CA THR A 110 4.93 17.63 8.65
C THR A 110 4.35 17.25 10.02
N SER A 111 3.54 18.12 10.62
CA SER A 111 2.81 17.87 11.87
C SER A 111 1.81 16.73 11.78
N ASP A 112 1.35 16.38 10.57
CA ASP A 112 0.37 15.30 10.37
C ASP A 112 0.99 13.90 10.36
N ILE A 113 2.33 13.78 10.38
CA ILE A 113 3.04 12.50 10.27
C ILE A 113 2.66 11.56 11.42
N SER A 114 2.61 12.04 12.65
CA SER A 114 2.23 11.22 13.80
C SER A 114 0.78 10.70 13.72
N ALA A 115 -0.11 11.49 13.16
CA ALA A 115 -1.48 11.07 12.89
C ALA A 115 -1.55 10.04 11.76
N LEU A 116 -0.71 10.22 10.74
CA LEU A 116 -0.63 9.32 9.61
C LEU A 116 -0.10 7.93 10.00
N GLU A 117 0.79 7.84 11.01
CA GLU A 117 1.23 6.54 11.56
C GLU A 117 0.05 5.72 12.09
N LEU A 118 -0.93 6.37 12.69
CA LEU A 118 -2.11 5.75 13.27
C LEU A 118 -3.25 5.53 12.25
N ALA A 119 -3.35 6.39 11.23
CA ALA A 119 -4.34 6.27 10.18
C ALA A 119 -4.03 5.13 9.21
N LEU A 120 -5.03 4.61 8.51
CA LEU A 120 -4.88 3.63 7.44
C LEU A 120 -4.62 4.30 6.10
N GLY A 121 -5.09 5.52 5.91
CA GLY A 121 -4.94 6.27 4.67
C GLY A 121 -4.92 7.77 4.85
N LEU A 122 -4.49 8.46 3.79
CA LEU A 122 -4.44 9.91 3.66
C LEU A 122 -5.16 10.34 2.37
N LEU A 123 -6.05 11.30 2.50
CA LEU A 123 -6.68 12.01 1.39
C LEU A 123 -6.39 13.51 1.50
N THR A 124 -5.87 14.14 0.45
CA THR A 124 -5.65 15.58 0.45
C THR A 124 -6.32 16.28 -0.72
N GLN A 125 -6.81 17.51 -0.46
CA GLN A 125 -7.34 18.39 -1.51
C GLN A 125 -6.23 18.84 -2.46
N ARG A 126 -5.07 19.18 -1.90
CA ARG A 126 -3.90 19.69 -2.62
C ARG A 126 -2.73 18.75 -2.43
N GLY A 127 -1.72 18.91 -3.25
CA GLY A 127 -0.48 18.18 -3.15
C GLY A 127 -0.17 17.37 -4.41
N ALA A 128 1.06 16.90 -4.46
CA ALA A 128 1.57 16.06 -5.54
C ALA A 128 2.12 14.75 -4.98
N ARG A 129 2.33 13.75 -5.83
CA ARG A 129 2.92 12.44 -5.46
C ARG A 129 4.30 12.57 -4.81
N THR A 130 5.01 13.67 -5.07
CA THR A 130 6.32 14.01 -4.52
C THR A 130 6.25 14.82 -3.23
N ALA A 131 5.05 15.22 -2.78
CA ALA A 131 4.88 15.92 -1.52
C ALA A 131 5.40 15.05 -0.35
N HIS A 132 5.99 15.69 0.65
CA HIS A 132 6.62 14.99 1.77
C HIS A 132 5.70 13.99 2.46
N ALA A 133 4.46 14.38 2.74
CA ALA A 133 3.47 13.49 3.36
C ALA A 133 3.11 12.28 2.47
N ALA A 134 3.06 12.45 1.15
CA ALA A 134 2.82 11.34 0.22
C ALA A 134 4.00 10.34 0.21
N VAL A 135 5.23 10.84 0.31
CA VAL A 135 6.43 10.00 0.42
C VAL A 135 6.41 9.23 1.74
N VAL A 136 6.10 9.91 2.84
CA VAL A 136 6.00 9.28 4.18
C VAL A 136 4.87 8.26 4.21
N ALA A 137 3.69 8.57 3.67
CA ALA A 137 2.57 7.61 3.59
C ALA A 137 3.00 6.31 2.90
N ARG A 138 3.73 6.42 1.78
CA ARG A 138 4.27 5.27 1.06
C ARG A 138 5.28 4.48 1.89
N GLN A 139 6.17 5.16 2.60
CA GLN A 139 7.15 4.51 3.49
C GLN A 139 6.48 3.77 4.65
N LEU A 140 5.36 4.30 5.15
CA LEU A 140 4.56 3.68 6.20
C LEU A 140 3.60 2.61 5.67
N GLY A 141 3.53 2.39 4.36
CA GLY A 141 2.60 1.44 3.74
C GLY A 141 1.13 1.86 3.85
N LYS A 142 0.86 3.17 3.96
CA LYS A 142 -0.49 3.73 4.05
C LYS A 142 -1.00 4.07 2.66
N VAL A 143 -2.30 3.84 2.41
CA VAL A 143 -2.94 4.28 1.18
C VAL A 143 -2.96 5.81 1.12
N CYS A 144 -2.61 6.39 -0.02
CA CYS A 144 -2.51 7.83 -0.13
C CYS A 144 -3.03 8.34 -1.48
N LEU A 145 -4.00 9.24 -1.42
CA LEU A 145 -4.51 10.01 -2.53
C LEU A 145 -4.25 11.50 -2.28
N VAL A 146 -3.66 12.18 -3.25
CA VAL A 146 -3.36 13.62 -3.16
C VAL A 146 -4.04 14.37 -4.30
N GLY A 147 -4.23 15.67 -4.14
CA GLY A 147 -4.76 16.52 -5.20
C GLY A 147 -6.19 16.18 -5.62
N CYS A 148 -7.04 15.79 -4.68
CA CYS A 148 -8.48 15.61 -4.94
C CYS A 148 -9.15 16.99 -5.07
N GLU A 149 -9.22 17.52 -6.29
CA GLU A 149 -9.64 18.88 -6.55
C GLU A 149 -11.10 19.15 -6.18
N SER A 150 -11.95 18.14 -6.20
CA SER A 150 -13.35 18.22 -5.78
C SER A 150 -13.55 18.24 -4.27
N LEU A 151 -12.52 17.91 -3.49
CA LEU A 151 -12.56 17.90 -2.02
C LEU A 151 -12.62 19.32 -1.46
N ARG A 152 -13.57 19.59 -0.56
CA ARG A 152 -13.67 20.81 0.24
C ARG A 152 -13.82 20.44 1.70
N ILE A 153 -13.12 21.14 2.58
CA ILE A 153 -13.10 20.85 4.01
C ILE A 153 -13.53 22.10 4.76
N ASP A 154 -14.56 21.98 5.59
CA ASP A 154 -14.94 22.98 6.58
C ASP A 154 -14.58 22.47 7.98
N LEU A 155 -13.49 23.01 8.52
CA LEU A 155 -13.00 22.62 9.85
C LEU A 155 -13.92 23.13 10.97
N SER A 156 -14.66 24.21 10.74
CA SER A 156 -15.57 24.78 11.73
C SER A 156 -16.84 23.95 11.85
N ALA A 157 -17.39 23.53 10.72
CA ALA A 157 -18.55 22.64 10.66
C ALA A 157 -18.17 21.15 10.82
N ARG A 158 -16.87 20.80 10.80
CA ARG A 158 -16.37 19.43 10.80
C ARG A 158 -16.97 18.59 9.66
N THR A 159 -17.01 19.18 8.46
CA THR A 159 -17.58 18.55 7.27
C THR A 159 -16.58 18.48 6.12
N VAL A 160 -16.84 17.52 5.26
CA VAL A 160 -16.12 17.28 4.00
C VAL A 160 -17.12 17.21 2.87
N GLN A 161 -16.93 18.00 1.84
CA GLN A 161 -17.70 17.90 0.62
C GLN A 161 -16.82 17.36 -0.50
N ILE A 162 -17.30 16.33 -1.20
CA ILE A 162 -16.67 15.79 -2.41
C ILE A 162 -17.70 15.83 -3.50
N GLU A 163 -17.46 16.62 -4.56
CA GLU A 163 -18.45 16.97 -5.59
C GLU A 163 -19.74 17.52 -4.92
N THR A 164 -20.84 16.79 -5.04
CA THR A 164 -22.16 17.15 -4.46
C THR A 164 -22.44 16.47 -3.12
N MET A 165 -21.60 15.50 -2.71
CA MET A 165 -21.81 14.74 -1.48
C MET A 165 -21.22 15.47 -0.27
N LEU A 166 -22.05 15.73 0.74
CA LEU A 166 -21.64 16.25 2.03
C LEU A 166 -21.49 15.12 3.03
N LEU A 167 -20.33 15.03 3.64
CA LEU A 167 -19.96 14.05 4.67
C LEU A 167 -19.55 14.77 5.94
N HIS A 168 -19.71 14.13 7.08
CA HIS A 168 -19.28 14.63 8.37
C HIS A 168 -18.03 13.91 8.85
N GLU A 169 -17.27 14.54 9.71
CA GLU A 169 -16.20 13.84 10.41
C GLU A 169 -16.76 12.65 11.21
N GLY A 170 -16.15 11.49 11.02
CA GLY A 170 -16.64 10.21 11.55
C GLY A 170 -17.44 9.38 10.55
N ASP A 171 -17.90 9.97 9.44
CA ASP A 171 -18.46 9.16 8.34
C ASP A 171 -17.37 8.31 7.71
N VAL A 172 -17.75 7.15 7.20
CA VAL A 172 -16.81 6.21 6.59
C VAL A 172 -16.64 6.53 5.12
N ILE A 173 -15.39 6.53 4.66
CA ILE A 173 -15.04 6.58 3.25
C ILE A 173 -14.07 5.45 2.91
N THR A 174 -14.04 5.06 1.64
CA THR A 174 -13.06 4.12 1.10
C THR A 174 -12.16 4.84 0.12
N LEU A 175 -10.85 4.65 0.28
CA LEU A 175 -9.83 5.11 -0.66
C LEU A 175 -9.33 3.93 -1.48
N ASP A 176 -9.36 4.07 -2.80
CA ASP A 176 -8.68 3.18 -3.73
C ASP A 176 -7.42 3.88 -4.27
N GLY A 177 -6.29 3.56 -3.67
CA GLY A 177 -4.98 4.07 -4.07
C GLY A 177 -4.43 3.44 -5.34
N ASN A 178 -5.08 2.42 -5.92
CA ASN A 178 -4.69 1.84 -7.19
C ASN A 178 -5.26 2.69 -8.35
N GLU A 179 -6.56 3.01 -8.27
CA GLU A 179 -7.29 3.74 -9.31
C GLU A 179 -7.40 5.26 -9.02
N GLY A 180 -7.09 5.69 -7.80
CA GLY A 180 -7.18 7.09 -7.40
C GLY A 180 -8.58 7.53 -7.00
N ALA A 181 -9.48 6.62 -6.69
CA ALA A 181 -10.88 6.90 -6.45
C ALA A 181 -11.24 6.95 -4.96
N VAL A 182 -12.24 7.76 -4.62
CA VAL A 182 -12.82 7.88 -3.28
C VAL A 182 -14.28 7.45 -3.33
N TYR A 183 -14.72 6.62 -2.39
CA TYR A 183 -16.09 6.10 -2.33
C TYR A 183 -16.73 6.40 -0.98
N SER A 184 -18.07 6.50 -0.96
CA SER A 184 -18.85 6.63 0.26
C SER A 184 -18.99 5.28 0.96
N GLY A 185 -18.87 5.29 2.28
CA GLY A 185 -19.01 4.08 3.10
C GLY A 185 -17.84 3.11 2.99
N ALA A 186 -18.01 1.96 3.59
CA ALA A 186 -17.07 0.84 3.49
C ALA A 186 -17.40 0.01 2.25
N VAL A 187 -16.48 -0.02 1.30
CA VAL A 187 -16.59 -0.86 0.10
C VAL A 187 -15.75 -2.12 0.32
N ALA A 188 -16.33 -3.28 0.01
CA ALA A 188 -15.61 -4.53 0.14
C ALA A 188 -14.41 -4.58 -0.81
N ALA A 189 -13.30 -5.09 -0.32
CA ALA A 189 -12.08 -5.28 -1.09
C ALA A 189 -11.66 -6.75 -1.07
N VAL A 190 -11.09 -7.21 -2.16
CA VAL A 190 -10.59 -8.57 -2.32
C VAL A 190 -9.12 -8.53 -2.68
N MET A 191 -8.38 -9.53 -2.20
CA MET A 191 -7.00 -9.74 -2.62
C MET A 191 -7.00 -10.40 -4.00
N VAL A 192 -6.45 -9.72 -4.99
CA VAL A 192 -6.24 -10.26 -6.34
C VAL A 192 -4.79 -10.72 -6.44
N PRO A 193 -4.53 -12.01 -6.55
CA PRO A 193 -3.18 -12.55 -6.65
C PRO A 193 -2.43 -12.03 -7.87
N ASP A 194 -1.12 -11.83 -7.74
CA ASP A 194 -0.22 -11.64 -8.88
C ASP A 194 0.17 -13.00 -9.44
N GLU A 195 -0.62 -13.54 -10.37
CA GLU A 195 -0.44 -14.89 -10.90
C GLU A 195 0.95 -15.10 -11.51
N VAL A 196 1.47 -14.11 -12.23
CA VAL A 196 2.81 -14.18 -12.84
C VAL A 196 3.90 -14.29 -11.78
N LEU A 197 3.78 -13.54 -10.70
CA LEU A 197 4.74 -13.58 -9.60
C LEU A 197 4.65 -14.92 -8.84
N LEU A 198 3.44 -15.42 -8.64
CA LEU A 198 3.20 -16.72 -8.00
C LEU A 198 3.81 -17.86 -8.82
N GLU A 199 3.56 -17.89 -10.14
CA GLU A 199 4.14 -18.90 -11.04
C GLU A 199 5.68 -18.88 -10.99
N ARG A 200 6.29 -17.70 -11.06
CA ARG A 200 7.75 -17.54 -10.96
C ARG A 200 8.28 -18.06 -9.62
N LEU A 201 7.62 -17.75 -8.51
CA LEU A 201 8.02 -18.20 -7.18
C LEU A 201 7.86 -19.71 -7.02
N GLN A 202 6.79 -20.30 -7.52
CA GLN A 202 6.56 -21.75 -7.51
C GLN A 202 7.57 -22.47 -8.38
N ALA A 203 7.91 -21.96 -9.56
CA ALA A 203 8.94 -22.50 -10.42
C ALA A 203 10.32 -22.52 -9.71
N LEU A 204 10.67 -21.43 -9.02
CA LEU A 204 11.90 -21.36 -8.23
C LEU A 204 11.91 -22.40 -7.10
N ARG A 205 10.83 -22.53 -6.33
CA ARG A 205 10.71 -23.51 -5.23
C ARG A 205 10.81 -24.93 -5.74
N THR A 206 10.19 -25.24 -6.88
CA THR A 206 10.18 -26.57 -7.49
C THR A 206 11.55 -26.94 -8.05
N SER A 207 12.24 -26.01 -8.72
CA SER A 207 13.57 -26.26 -9.32
C SER A 207 14.63 -26.66 -8.29
N GLN A 208 14.55 -26.12 -7.09
CA GLN A 208 15.47 -26.45 -6.00
C GLN A 208 15.09 -27.76 -5.27
N ALA A 209 13.80 -28.10 -5.22
CA ALA A 209 13.36 -29.37 -4.65
C ALA A 209 13.84 -30.58 -5.46
N VAL A 210 14.13 -30.40 -6.75
CA VAL A 210 14.60 -31.44 -7.70
C VAL A 210 16.14 -31.53 -7.76
N ALA A 211 16.87 -30.53 -7.23
CA ALA A 211 18.33 -30.57 -7.23
C ALA A 211 18.86 -31.68 -6.27
N PRO A 212 19.46 -32.78 -6.74
CA PRO A 212 19.95 -33.82 -5.86
C PRO A 212 21.10 -33.27 -5.01
N ALA A 213 21.02 -33.52 -3.70
CA ALA A 213 22.09 -33.22 -2.77
C ALA A 213 23.41 -33.82 -3.29
N HIS A 214 24.28 -33.00 -3.81
CA HIS A 214 25.63 -33.41 -4.17
C HIS A 214 26.33 -33.85 -2.89
N ARG A 215 26.34 -35.17 -2.65
CA ARG A 215 27.15 -35.81 -1.64
C ARG A 215 28.61 -35.42 -1.88
N LYS A 216 29.15 -34.57 -1.03
CA LYS A 216 30.62 -34.48 -0.87
C LYS A 216 31.10 -35.82 -0.35
N HIS A 217 31.56 -36.68 -1.25
CA HIS A 217 32.44 -37.76 -0.87
C HIS A 217 33.84 -37.18 -0.74
N GLY A 218 34.27 -37.03 0.51
CA GLY A 218 35.65 -36.77 0.82
C GLY A 218 36.51 -38.00 0.51
N LYS A 219 37.68 -37.73 0.04
CA LYS A 219 38.89 -38.50 0.27
C LYS A 219 39.97 -37.59 0.83
#